data_c82d74a2b1f7b4cc99ad73dd5b2767c2
#
_entry.id   c82d74a2b1f7b4cc99ad73dd5b2767c2
#
_cell.length_a   1.000
_cell.length_b   1.000
_cell.length_c   1.000
_cell.angle_alpha   90.00
_cell.angle_beta   90.00
_cell.angle_gamma   90.00
#
_symmetry.space_group_name_H-M   'P 1'
#
loop_
_entity.id
_entity.type
_entity.pdbx_description
1 polymer ?
#
loop_
_entity_poly.entity_id
_entity_poly.type
_entity_poly.pdbx_seq_one_letter_code
_entity_poly.pdbx_strand_id
1 'polypeptide(L)'
;MNLALEIVSIEGNIYFFIRTEERFKNLVETQMYSQYPTAEITEVEDYTKYVPKFEPGGAWECRAFEMKLDKEDAIPIKTYIDFGMDSKSLSLDEEQKIDPMTPLIEMMSSLKAGEQLWMQIFVRGAGKSLKLNETSGVVTFFKHLFGEKEDYLHLSDDKGGSQDWQAQGRKYIDKLLDEHSSTIIGEGEKAKKVGGYKNLPPDKKDLVDRVERSIMKFGFDVGIRVVYYAKKENFNGGRCPSEVTSAMRQFAAPKSASYNSLAMNADTFTNGLDFPWQDWNNMRAYKAQKKMFELYVKRAYYYPPATSKKD
;
A
#
# COMPACT_ATOMS: atom_id res chain seq x y z
N MET A 1 -12.35 -11.51 0.08
CA MET A 1 -12.51 -10.56 1.19
C MET A 1 -11.75 -9.31 0.85
N ASN A 2 -12.43 -8.20 0.78
CA ASN A 2 -11.82 -6.89 0.62
C ASN A 2 -11.94 -6.16 1.97
N LEU A 3 -10.84 -5.66 2.45
CA LEU A 3 -10.74 -4.94 3.72
C LEU A 3 -10.18 -3.56 3.47
N ALA A 4 -10.79 -2.53 4.02
CA ALA A 4 -10.21 -1.20 4.07
C ALA A 4 -9.91 -0.85 5.53
N LEU A 5 -8.66 -0.56 5.82
CA LEU A 5 -8.21 0.01 7.07
C LEU A 5 -8.06 1.51 6.86
N GLU A 6 -8.71 2.30 7.69
CA GLU A 6 -8.72 3.74 7.51
C GLU A 6 -8.22 4.44 8.79
N ILE A 7 -7.24 5.31 8.63
CA ILE A 7 -6.76 6.21 9.68
C ILE A 7 -7.23 7.61 9.28
N VAL A 8 -8.06 8.20 10.10
CA VAL A 8 -8.77 9.43 9.76
C VAL A 8 -8.55 10.46 10.85
N SER A 9 -8.10 11.63 10.46
CA SER A 9 -8.09 12.79 11.34
C SER A 9 -9.16 13.78 10.90
N ILE A 10 -10.01 14.15 11.82
CA ILE A 10 -11.01 15.21 11.66
C ILE A 10 -10.69 16.29 12.67
N GLU A 11 -10.19 17.42 12.19
CA GLU A 11 -9.85 18.58 13.05
C GLU A 11 -8.89 18.19 14.19
N GLY A 12 -7.91 17.31 13.90
CA GLY A 12 -6.92 16.84 14.86
C GLY A 12 -7.34 15.64 15.71
N ASN A 13 -8.61 15.24 15.68
CA ASN A 13 -9.08 14.03 16.35
C ASN A 13 -8.86 12.82 15.45
N ILE A 14 -8.20 11.79 15.96
CA ILE A 14 -7.79 10.62 15.17
C ILE A 14 -8.72 9.46 15.45
N TYR A 15 -9.14 8.82 14.37
CA TYR A 15 -10.02 7.67 14.38
C TYR A 15 -9.43 6.54 13.53
N PHE A 16 -9.64 5.31 13.97
CA PHE A 16 -9.28 4.11 13.24
C PHE A 16 -10.56 3.37 12.85
N PHE A 17 -10.73 3.16 11.56
CA PHE A 17 -11.89 2.45 11.05
C PHE A 17 -11.48 1.20 10.30
N ILE A 18 -12.28 0.17 10.41
CA ILE A 18 -12.20 -1.04 9.61
C ILE A 18 -13.49 -1.15 8.81
N ARG A 19 -13.40 -1.16 7.50
CA ARG A 19 -14.52 -1.40 6.63
C ARG A 19 -14.40 -2.74 5.93
N THR A 20 -15.44 -3.54 6.07
CA THR A 20 -15.53 -4.87 5.45
C THR A 20 -16.96 -5.11 4.98
N GLU A 21 -17.18 -6.17 4.22
CA GLU A 21 -18.51 -6.64 3.90
C GLU A 21 -19.18 -7.21 5.15
N GLU A 22 -20.48 -6.98 5.32
CA GLU A 22 -21.25 -7.39 6.50
C GLU A 22 -21.07 -8.88 6.87
N ARG A 23 -20.97 -9.75 5.86
CA ARG A 23 -20.73 -11.20 6.06
C ARG A 23 -19.41 -11.52 6.77
N PHE A 24 -18.45 -10.60 6.77
CA PHE A 24 -17.14 -10.80 7.41
C PHE A 24 -17.01 -10.04 8.74
N LYS A 25 -18.07 -9.35 9.20
CA LYS A 25 -18.06 -8.57 10.44
C LYS A 25 -17.59 -9.42 11.62
N ASN A 26 -18.28 -10.51 11.90
CA ASN A 26 -17.96 -11.39 13.05
C ASN A 26 -16.54 -11.96 12.95
N LEU A 27 -16.06 -12.26 11.73
CA LEU A 27 -14.69 -12.76 11.54
C LEU A 27 -13.67 -11.68 11.93
N VAL A 28 -13.88 -10.44 11.46
CA VAL A 28 -12.98 -9.32 11.76
C VAL A 28 -12.98 -9.04 13.27
N GLU A 29 -14.15 -8.92 13.88
CA GLU A 29 -14.29 -8.69 15.34
C GLU A 29 -13.59 -9.78 16.14
N THR A 30 -13.83 -11.06 15.82
CA THR A 30 -13.20 -12.18 16.52
C THR A 30 -11.67 -12.14 16.39
N GLN A 31 -11.14 -11.84 15.20
CA GLN A 31 -9.70 -11.76 15.00
C GLN A 31 -9.09 -10.55 15.73
N MET A 32 -9.78 -9.42 15.74
CA MET A 32 -9.31 -8.24 16.46
C MET A 32 -9.28 -8.49 17.97
N TYR A 33 -10.34 -9.01 18.56
CA TYR A 33 -10.37 -9.32 20.00
C TYR A 33 -9.36 -10.42 20.41
N SER A 34 -9.06 -11.36 19.50
CA SER A 34 -8.05 -12.40 19.79
C SER A 34 -6.63 -11.83 19.90
N GLN A 35 -6.34 -10.76 19.17
CA GLN A 35 -5.02 -10.11 19.17
C GLN A 35 -4.96 -8.90 20.09
N TYR A 36 -6.06 -8.20 20.25
CA TYR A 36 -6.19 -6.97 21.03
C TYR A 36 -7.40 -7.08 21.99
N PRO A 37 -7.29 -7.85 23.08
CA PRO A 37 -8.43 -8.11 23.97
C PRO A 37 -9.01 -6.87 24.65
N THR A 38 -8.22 -5.81 24.75
CA THR A 38 -8.62 -4.52 25.36
C THR A 38 -9.17 -3.52 24.35
N ALA A 39 -9.19 -3.85 23.06
CA ALA A 39 -9.73 -2.96 22.05
C ALA A 39 -11.25 -2.86 22.19
N GLU A 40 -11.78 -1.67 22.03
CA GLU A 40 -13.22 -1.43 21.93
C GLU A 40 -13.60 -1.24 20.48
N ILE A 41 -14.51 -2.08 19.98
CA ILE A 41 -14.97 -2.05 18.59
C ILE A 41 -16.45 -1.69 18.61
N THR A 42 -16.79 -0.58 17.97
CA THR A 42 -18.16 -0.10 17.83
C THR A 42 -18.54 0.06 16.37
N GLU A 43 -19.75 -0.32 16.01
CA GLU A 43 -20.28 -0.05 14.69
C GLU A 43 -20.69 1.42 14.59
N VAL A 44 -20.22 2.10 13.57
CA VAL A 44 -20.49 3.52 13.34
C VAL A 44 -20.95 3.76 11.92
N GLU A 45 -21.67 4.85 11.72
CA GLU A 45 -22.00 5.30 10.38
C GLU A 45 -20.76 5.78 9.62
N ASP A 46 -20.85 5.72 8.29
CA ASP A 46 -19.77 6.17 7.41
C ASP A 46 -19.55 7.68 7.56
N TYR A 47 -18.39 8.05 8.11
CA TYR A 47 -18.02 9.46 8.34
C TYR A 47 -18.03 10.29 7.05
N THR A 48 -17.84 9.68 5.88
CA THR A 48 -17.85 10.39 4.60
C THR A 48 -19.21 10.94 4.22
N LYS A 49 -20.28 10.49 4.88
CA LYS A 49 -21.64 11.05 4.71
C LYS A 49 -21.81 12.43 5.32
N TYR A 50 -21.01 12.73 6.36
CA TYR A 50 -21.12 13.98 7.12
C TYR A 50 -20.21 15.09 6.58
N VAL A 51 -19.43 14.77 5.57
CA VAL A 51 -18.49 15.72 4.96
C VAL A 51 -19.13 16.30 3.69
N PRO A 52 -19.03 17.62 3.47
CA PRO A 52 -19.50 18.23 2.23
C PRO A 52 -18.88 17.54 1.01
N LYS A 53 -19.68 17.28 -0.01
CA LYS A 53 -19.13 16.73 -1.26
C LYS A 53 -18.18 17.72 -1.88
N PHE A 54 -17.04 17.21 -2.37
CA PHE A 54 -16.09 18.05 -3.08
C PHE A 54 -16.70 18.56 -4.39
N GLU A 55 -16.77 19.87 -4.50
CA GLU A 55 -17.18 20.58 -5.72
C GLU A 55 -16.07 21.55 -6.13
N PRO A 56 -15.64 21.52 -7.40
CA PRO A 56 -14.64 22.44 -7.90
C PRO A 56 -15.02 23.91 -7.68
N GLY A 57 -14.13 24.68 -7.06
CA GLY A 57 -14.40 26.10 -6.76
C GLY A 57 -15.32 26.32 -5.56
N GLY A 58 -15.74 25.28 -4.86
CA GLY A 58 -16.56 25.36 -3.64
C GLY A 58 -15.80 25.91 -2.44
N ALA A 59 -16.43 25.78 -1.26
CA ALA A 59 -15.86 26.23 0.01
C ALA A 59 -14.77 25.29 0.56
N TRP A 60 -14.63 24.11 -0.02
CA TRP A 60 -13.69 23.08 0.38
C TRP A 60 -12.76 22.73 -0.77
N GLU A 61 -11.51 22.54 -0.45
CA GLU A 61 -10.47 22.10 -1.37
C GLU A 61 -9.99 20.69 -1.02
N CYS A 62 -9.54 19.96 -2.03
CA CYS A 62 -9.11 18.59 -1.91
C CYS A 62 -7.75 18.39 -2.56
N ARG A 63 -6.86 17.68 -1.90
CA ARG A 63 -5.69 17.06 -2.53
C ARG A 63 -5.65 15.61 -2.19
N ALA A 64 -5.53 14.76 -3.18
CA ALA A 64 -5.47 13.33 -2.99
C ALA A 64 -4.34 12.71 -3.79
N PHE A 65 -3.76 11.65 -3.27
CA PHE A 65 -2.72 10.89 -3.96
C PHE A 65 -2.76 9.43 -3.52
N GLU A 66 -2.14 8.60 -4.31
CA GLU A 66 -1.90 7.20 -3.99
C GLU A 66 -0.42 6.97 -3.74
N MET A 67 -0.11 5.96 -2.97
CA MET A 67 1.26 5.53 -2.73
C MET A 67 1.49 4.17 -3.36
N LYS A 68 2.70 3.97 -3.86
CA LYS A 68 3.17 2.69 -4.42
C LYS A 68 4.56 2.38 -3.92
N LEU A 69 4.96 1.14 -4.06
CA LEU A 69 6.34 0.75 -3.89
C LEU A 69 7.20 1.37 -4.99
N ASP A 70 8.38 1.88 -4.61
CA ASP A 70 9.33 2.55 -5.53
C ASP A 70 10.20 1.56 -6.31
N LYS A 71 10.45 0.39 -5.72
CA LYS A 71 11.23 -0.70 -6.31
C LYS A 71 10.34 -1.91 -6.62
N GLU A 72 10.92 -2.99 -7.09
CA GLU A 72 10.25 -4.25 -7.35
C GLU A 72 9.48 -4.74 -6.10
N ASP A 73 8.26 -5.28 -6.30
CA ASP A 73 7.36 -5.72 -5.21
C ASP A 73 7.96 -6.83 -4.34
N ALA A 74 8.94 -7.56 -4.88
CA ALA A 74 9.68 -8.58 -4.14
C ALA A 74 10.50 -8.01 -2.97
N ILE A 75 10.90 -6.74 -3.05
CA ILE A 75 11.70 -6.07 -2.02
C ILE A 75 10.74 -5.53 -0.95
N PRO A 76 10.79 -6.01 0.30
CA PRO A 76 9.91 -5.52 1.35
C PRO A 76 10.31 -4.12 1.84
N ILE A 77 9.33 -3.39 2.37
CA ILE A 77 9.58 -2.24 3.25
C ILE A 77 9.99 -2.74 4.63
N LYS A 78 10.46 -1.85 5.52
CA LYS A 78 10.68 -2.20 6.93
C LYS A 78 9.38 -2.66 7.57
N THR A 79 9.47 -3.72 8.35
CA THR A 79 8.35 -4.35 9.04
C THR A 79 8.48 -4.17 10.55
N TYR A 80 7.47 -4.57 11.31
CA TYR A 80 7.47 -4.54 12.78
C TYR A 80 8.70 -5.22 13.40
N ILE A 81 9.29 -6.23 12.73
CA ILE A 81 10.51 -6.90 13.17
C ILE A 81 11.71 -5.94 13.12
N ASP A 82 11.79 -5.14 12.07
CA ASP A 82 12.89 -4.19 11.86
C ASP A 82 12.83 -2.99 12.83
N PHE A 83 11.66 -2.78 13.47
CA PHE A 83 11.44 -1.80 14.53
C PHE A 83 11.51 -2.40 15.94
N GLY A 84 11.92 -3.68 16.09
CA GLY A 84 12.03 -4.32 17.38
C GLY A 84 10.69 -4.60 18.08
N MET A 85 9.61 -4.73 17.31
CA MET A 85 8.26 -4.97 17.85
C MET A 85 7.86 -6.46 17.84
N ASP A 86 8.79 -7.35 17.53
CA ASP A 86 8.55 -8.78 17.57
C ASP A 86 8.73 -9.36 19.00
N SER A 87 8.15 -10.53 19.25
CA SER A 87 8.21 -11.19 20.55
C SER A 87 9.63 -11.56 21.00
N LYS A 88 10.59 -11.63 20.06
CA LYS A 88 12.00 -11.92 20.38
C LYS A 88 12.74 -10.68 20.89
N SER A 89 12.26 -9.49 20.56
CA SER A 89 12.79 -8.21 21.02
C SER A 89 12.17 -7.73 22.35
N LEU A 90 11.45 -8.61 23.06
CA LEU A 90 10.86 -8.32 24.38
C LEU A 90 11.91 -7.96 25.45
N SER A 91 13.18 -8.32 25.21
CA SER A 91 14.31 -7.97 26.10
C SER A 91 14.86 -6.56 25.89
N LEU A 92 14.40 -5.86 24.85
CA LEU A 92 14.75 -4.45 24.66
C LEU A 92 13.88 -3.58 25.57
N ASP A 93 14.51 -2.62 26.24
CA ASP A 93 13.79 -1.64 27.04
C ASP A 93 12.71 -0.94 26.20
N GLU A 94 11.55 -0.67 26.78
CA GLU A 94 10.43 -0.05 26.06
C GLU A 94 10.82 1.29 25.43
N GLU A 95 11.77 2.00 26.03
CA GLU A 95 12.34 3.26 25.50
C GLU A 95 13.08 3.08 24.16
N GLN A 96 13.49 1.88 23.81
CA GLN A 96 14.19 1.58 22.55
C GLN A 96 13.22 1.17 21.41
N LYS A 97 11.95 0.98 21.73
CA LYS A 97 10.92 0.63 20.74
C LYS A 97 10.32 1.90 20.15
N ILE A 98 10.73 2.22 18.95
CA ILE A 98 10.18 3.36 18.23
C ILE A 98 8.96 2.91 17.42
N ASP A 99 7.78 3.45 17.74
CA ASP A 99 6.59 3.23 16.93
C ASP A 99 6.71 4.00 15.60
N PRO A 100 6.77 3.29 14.44
CA PRO A 100 6.89 3.94 13.14
C PRO A 100 5.65 4.74 12.74
N MET A 101 4.52 4.58 13.42
CA MET A 101 3.32 5.35 13.14
C MET A 101 3.29 6.69 13.85
N THR A 102 4.11 6.90 14.88
CA THR A 102 4.11 8.12 15.69
C THR A 102 4.21 9.41 14.85
N PRO A 103 5.14 9.57 13.89
CA PRO A 103 5.21 10.80 13.11
C PRO A 103 3.98 11.07 12.24
N LEU A 104 3.33 10.01 11.75
CA LEU A 104 2.07 10.15 11.02
C LEU A 104 0.95 10.62 11.95
N ILE A 105 0.83 9.98 13.11
CA ILE A 105 -0.19 10.29 14.11
C ILE A 105 -0.01 11.73 14.65
N GLU A 106 1.23 12.12 14.98
CA GLU A 106 1.55 13.48 15.41
C GLU A 106 1.18 14.53 14.34
N MET A 107 1.52 14.28 13.10
CA MET A 107 1.13 15.15 11.99
C MET A 107 -0.40 15.24 11.85
N MET A 108 -1.10 14.11 11.92
CA MET A 108 -2.56 14.05 11.83
C MET A 108 -3.24 14.75 13.01
N SER A 109 -2.66 14.70 14.21
CA SER A 109 -3.16 15.41 15.41
C SER A 109 -2.97 16.91 15.33
N SER A 110 -2.00 17.39 14.54
CA SER A 110 -1.71 18.83 14.36
C SER A 110 -2.67 19.57 13.43
N LEU A 111 -3.64 18.88 12.84
CA LEU A 111 -4.64 19.48 11.98
C LEU A 111 -5.58 20.40 12.77
N LYS A 112 -5.96 21.50 12.14
CA LYS A 112 -6.80 22.54 12.76
C LYS A 112 -8.27 22.35 12.39
N ALA A 113 -9.14 23.13 13.05
CA ALA A 113 -10.54 23.18 12.69
C ALA A 113 -10.74 23.46 11.19
N GLY A 114 -11.60 22.69 10.55
CA GLY A 114 -11.84 22.75 9.11
C GLY A 114 -10.80 22.03 8.25
N GLU A 115 -9.87 21.29 8.84
CA GLU A 115 -8.90 20.43 8.14
C GLU A 115 -9.18 18.96 8.45
N GLN A 116 -9.06 18.10 7.46
CA GLN A 116 -9.21 16.65 7.58
C GLN A 116 -8.17 15.93 6.75
N LEU A 117 -7.65 14.84 7.27
CA LEU A 117 -6.73 13.94 6.56
C LEU A 117 -7.20 12.51 6.71
N TRP A 118 -7.38 11.83 5.59
CA TRP A 118 -7.86 10.46 5.54
C TRP A 118 -6.84 9.59 4.82
N MET A 119 -6.37 8.56 5.48
CA MET A 119 -5.52 7.54 4.89
C MET A 119 -6.30 6.22 4.83
N GLN A 120 -6.39 5.65 3.67
CA GLN A 120 -7.09 4.40 3.39
C GLN A 120 -6.10 3.36 2.89
N ILE A 121 -6.04 2.24 3.57
CA ILE A 121 -5.19 1.10 3.23
C ILE A 121 -6.12 -0.05 2.84
N PHE A 122 -6.17 -0.32 1.54
CA PHE A 122 -6.89 -1.47 1.02
C PHE A 122 -6.05 -2.71 1.13
N VAL A 123 -6.66 -3.77 1.60
CA VAL A 123 -6.04 -5.09 1.71
C VAL A 123 -6.92 -6.12 1.03
N ARG A 124 -6.35 -6.80 0.05
CA ARG A 124 -6.99 -7.93 -0.63
C ARG A 124 -6.01 -9.10 -0.62
N GLY A 125 -6.49 -10.31 -0.35
CA GLY A 125 -5.64 -11.49 -0.49
C GLY A 125 -5.06 -11.53 -1.90
N ALA A 126 -3.74 -11.62 -2.01
CA ALA A 126 -3.09 -11.83 -3.30
C ALA A 126 -3.60 -13.16 -3.83
N GLY A 127 -4.49 -13.09 -4.83
CA GLY A 127 -5.01 -14.27 -5.47
C GLY A 127 -3.83 -14.98 -6.13
N LYS A 128 -3.53 -16.21 -5.70
CA LYS A 128 -3.01 -17.13 -6.66
C LYS A 128 -4.01 -17.10 -7.79
N SER A 129 -3.63 -16.71 -8.98
CA SER A 129 -4.29 -17.20 -10.16
C SER A 129 -4.01 -18.71 -10.19
N LEU A 130 -4.67 -19.42 -9.29
CA LEU A 130 -4.82 -20.84 -9.40
C LEU A 130 -5.63 -21.01 -10.69
N LYS A 131 -4.95 -21.32 -11.79
CA LYS A 131 -5.52 -22.19 -12.79
C LYS A 131 -5.73 -23.53 -12.09
N LEU A 132 -6.73 -23.56 -11.23
CA LEU A 132 -7.28 -24.79 -10.70
C LEU A 132 -7.92 -25.45 -11.90
N ASN A 133 -7.31 -26.54 -12.35
CA ASN A 133 -8.02 -27.49 -13.20
C ASN A 133 -9.42 -27.68 -12.60
N GLU A 134 -10.46 -27.49 -13.41
CA GLU A 134 -11.88 -27.41 -13.02
C GLU A 134 -12.41 -28.62 -12.25
N THR A 135 -11.59 -29.55 -11.87
CA THR A 135 -11.93 -30.84 -11.24
C THR A 135 -11.69 -30.91 -9.73
N SER A 136 -11.23 -29.87 -9.07
CA SER A 136 -11.03 -29.90 -7.62
C SER A 136 -12.23 -29.30 -6.87
N GLY A 137 -12.85 -30.09 -5.99
CA GLY A 137 -14.01 -29.67 -5.17
C GLY A 137 -13.79 -28.41 -4.33
N VAL A 138 -12.55 -28.02 -4.13
CA VAL A 138 -12.14 -26.78 -3.45
C VAL A 138 -12.47 -25.55 -4.30
N VAL A 139 -12.39 -25.64 -5.64
CA VAL A 139 -12.75 -24.54 -6.57
C VAL A 139 -14.24 -24.26 -6.52
N THR A 140 -15.04 -25.32 -6.53
CA THR A 140 -16.50 -25.23 -6.44
C THR A 140 -16.92 -24.62 -5.11
N PHE A 141 -16.21 -24.95 -4.02
CA PHE A 141 -16.44 -24.38 -2.70
C PHE A 141 -16.12 -22.87 -2.67
N PHE A 142 -14.99 -22.44 -3.25
CA PHE A 142 -14.65 -21.01 -3.32
C PHE A 142 -15.55 -20.23 -4.28
N LYS A 143 -15.94 -20.79 -5.44
CA LYS A 143 -16.93 -20.16 -6.33
C LYS A 143 -18.30 -19.99 -5.64
N HIS A 144 -18.71 -20.96 -4.84
CA HIS A 144 -19.97 -20.88 -4.08
C HIS A 144 -19.89 -19.87 -2.92
N LEU A 145 -18.71 -19.70 -2.31
CA LEU A 145 -18.53 -18.79 -1.18
C LEU A 145 -18.41 -17.33 -1.62
N PHE A 146 -17.88 -17.06 -2.80
CA PHE A 146 -17.50 -15.72 -3.25
C PHE A 146 -18.31 -15.16 -4.42
N GLY A 147 -19.26 -15.89 -4.96
CA GLY A 147 -20.19 -15.46 -6.02
C GLY A 147 -19.50 -14.91 -7.27
N GLU A 148 -19.90 -15.41 -8.42
CA GLU A 148 -19.45 -14.89 -9.71
C GLU A 148 -19.94 -13.44 -9.91
N LYS A 149 -19.02 -12.47 -9.80
CA LYS A 149 -19.12 -11.19 -10.48
C LYS A 149 -17.76 -10.83 -11.06
N GLU A 150 -17.67 -11.08 -12.34
CA GLU A 150 -16.45 -11.00 -13.16
C GLU A 150 -16.03 -9.60 -13.60
N ASP A 151 -16.50 -8.48 -13.07
CA ASP A 151 -16.37 -7.22 -13.79
C ASP A 151 -15.31 -6.22 -13.28
N TYR A 152 -14.42 -6.59 -12.37
CA TYR A 152 -13.42 -5.64 -11.84
C TYR A 152 -11.96 -6.13 -11.84
N LEU A 153 -11.64 -7.14 -12.62
CA LEU A 153 -10.28 -7.69 -12.75
C LEU A 153 -9.67 -7.37 -14.13
N HIS A 154 -9.55 -6.10 -14.46
CA HIS A 154 -8.52 -5.68 -15.41
C HIS A 154 -7.23 -5.36 -14.66
N LEU A 155 -6.59 -6.39 -14.13
CA LEU A 155 -5.15 -6.39 -13.97
C LEU A 155 -4.56 -6.47 -15.36
N SER A 156 -3.70 -5.51 -15.68
CA SER A 156 -2.96 -5.34 -16.94
C SER A 156 -2.82 -6.63 -17.75
N ASP A 157 -3.33 -6.57 -18.97
CA ASP A 157 -3.00 -7.50 -20.07
C ASP A 157 -1.50 -7.42 -20.42
N ASP A 158 -0.64 -7.78 -19.50
CA ASP A 158 0.67 -8.25 -19.87
C ASP A 158 0.54 -9.75 -20.14
N LYS A 159 0.83 -10.13 -21.37
CA LYS A 159 0.89 -11.49 -21.90
C LYS A 159 1.97 -12.34 -21.20
N GLY A 160 1.85 -12.48 -19.91
CA GLY A 160 2.65 -13.34 -19.05
C GLY A 160 1.76 -13.75 -17.91
N GLY A 161 1.40 -15.02 -17.85
CA GLY A 161 0.49 -15.56 -16.84
C GLY A 161 0.83 -15.04 -15.47
N SER A 162 -0.19 -14.74 -14.67
CA SER A 162 -0.12 -14.31 -13.27
C SER A 162 0.98 -15.10 -12.55
N GLN A 163 2.18 -14.51 -12.50
CA GLN A 163 3.27 -15.11 -11.75
C GLN A 163 2.93 -14.92 -10.29
N ASP A 164 2.80 -16.03 -9.57
CA ASP A 164 2.69 -16.06 -8.12
C ASP A 164 3.78 -15.11 -7.56
N TRP A 165 3.37 -14.14 -6.73
CA TRP A 165 4.30 -13.16 -6.13
C TRP A 165 5.49 -13.84 -5.43
N GLN A 166 5.29 -15.05 -4.89
CA GLN A 166 6.34 -15.89 -4.34
C GLN A 166 7.33 -16.36 -5.41
N ALA A 167 6.84 -16.69 -6.61
CA ALA A 167 7.69 -17.05 -7.74
C ALA A 167 8.50 -15.83 -8.24
N GLN A 168 7.93 -14.64 -8.20
CA GLN A 168 8.65 -13.40 -8.51
C GLN A 168 9.75 -13.15 -7.48
N GLY A 169 9.48 -13.34 -6.20
CA GLY A 169 10.47 -13.22 -5.14
C GLY A 169 11.63 -14.21 -5.31
N ARG A 170 11.35 -15.48 -5.62
CA ARG A 170 12.37 -16.49 -5.90
C ARG A 170 13.20 -16.12 -7.12
N LYS A 171 12.56 -15.70 -8.21
CA LYS A 171 13.25 -15.24 -9.41
C LYS A 171 14.16 -14.05 -9.14
N TYR A 172 13.74 -13.14 -8.25
CA TYR A 172 14.56 -12.01 -7.82
C TYR A 172 15.81 -12.47 -7.04
N ILE A 173 15.66 -13.45 -6.14
CA ILE A 173 16.77 -14.07 -5.41
C ILE A 173 17.74 -14.75 -6.38
N ASP A 174 17.22 -15.57 -7.31
CA ASP A 174 18.04 -16.25 -8.30
C ASP A 174 18.84 -15.24 -9.14
N LYS A 175 18.22 -14.14 -9.56
CA LYS A 175 18.91 -13.06 -10.27
C LYS A 175 20.05 -12.47 -9.45
N LEU A 176 19.84 -12.18 -8.16
CA LEU A 176 20.88 -11.66 -7.27
C LEU A 176 22.03 -12.65 -7.09
N LEU A 177 21.73 -13.95 -6.97
CA LEU A 177 22.71 -14.99 -6.86
C LEU A 177 23.54 -15.14 -8.13
N ASP A 178 22.90 -15.05 -9.29
CA ASP A 178 23.58 -15.13 -10.61
C ASP A 178 24.48 -13.91 -10.87
N GLU A 179 24.03 -12.72 -10.54
CA GLU A 179 24.81 -11.48 -10.69
C GLU A 179 26.10 -11.49 -9.86
N HIS A 180 26.10 -12.21 -8.73
CA HIS A 180 27.24 -12.30 -7.82
C HIS A 180 27.91 -13.68 -7.84
N SER A 181 27.60 -14.52 -8.84
CA SER A 181 28.23 -15.83 -8.97
C SER A 181 29.66 -15.70 -9.50
N SER A 182 30.62 -16.14 -8.70
CA SER A 182 32.02 -16.15 -9.05
C SER A 182 32.55 -17.53 -9.39
N THR A 183 31.75 -18.59 -9.21
CA THR A 183 32.18 -19.96 -9.38
C THR A 183 31.63 -20.53 -10.68
N ILE A 184 32.53 -20.90 -11.61
CA ILE A 184 32.21 -21.62 -12.83
C ILE A 184 32.40 -23.10 -12.56
N ILE A 185 31.36 -23.92 -12.70
CA ILE A 185 31.44 -25.37 -12.58
C ILE A 185 31.19 -25.97 -13.97
N GLY A 186 32.16 -26.73 -14.45
CA GLY A 186 32.16 -27.38 -15.77
C GLY A 186 33.10 -26.73 -16.77
N GLU A 187 33.43 -27.46 -17.83
CA GLU A 187 34.29 -27.00 -18.92
C GLU A 187 33.53 -26.93 -20.24
N GLY A 188 33.89 -25.95 -21.07
CA GLY A 188 33.28 -25.76 -22.39
C GLY A 188 31.82 -25.30 -22.37
N GLU A 189 31.00 -25.73 -23.33
CA GLU A 189 29.59 -25.37 -23.46
C GLU A 189 28.70 -25.79 -22.30
N LYS A 190 29.19 -26.64 -21.41
CA LYS A 190 28.48 -27.10 -20.21
C LYS A 190 28.87 -26.33 -18.93
N ALA A 191 29.72 -25.32 -19.07
CA ALA A 191 30.12 -24.49 -17.95
C ALA A 191 28.90 -23.71 -17.40
N LYS A 192 28.51 -23.96 -16.16
CA LYS A 192 27.42 -23.30 -15.47
C LYS A 192 27.97 -22.41 -14.36
N LYS A 193 27.64 -21.14 -14.40
CA LYS A 193 27.88 -20.25 -13.27
C LYS A 193 26.99 -20.67 -12.11
N VAL A 194 27.57 -21.00 -10.98
CA VAL A 194 26.86 -21.33 -9.76
C VAL A 194 27.05 -20.17 -8.78
N GLY A 195 25.98 -19.40 -8.58
CA GLY A 195 25.93 -18.38 -7.55
C GLY A 195 25.71 -19.02 -6.20
N GLY A 196 26.55 -18.68 -5.23
CA GLY A 196 26.37 -19.14 -3.87
C GLY A 196 26.04 -17.98 -2.94
N TYR A 197 25.05 -18.17 -2.05
CA TYR A 197 24.73 -17.23 -0.98
C TYR A 197 25.97 -16.76 -0.19
N LYS A 198 26.97 -17.66 0.00
CA LYS A 198 28.21 -17.34 0.71
C LYS A 198 29.02 -16.20 0.06
N ASN A 199 28.94 -16.07 -1.25
CA ASN A 199 29.72 -15.10 -2.03
C ASN A 199 29.06 -13.72 -2.12
N LEU A 200 27.83 -13.58 -1.63
CA LEU A 200 27.12 -12.31 -1.61
C LEU A 200 27.75 -11.31 -0.63
N PRO A 201 27.80 -10.02 -0.97
CA PRO A 201 28.10 -8.97 -0.01
C PRO A 201 27.06 -8.96 1.15
N PRO A 202 27.42 -8.46 2.34
CA PRO A 202 26.54 -8.49 3.51
C PRO A 202 25.16 -7.84 3.27
N ASP A 203 25.12 -6.72 2.57
CA ASP A 203 23.88 -6.00 2.21
C ASP A 203 22.95 -6.84 1.30
N LYS A 204 23.54 -7.64 0.41
CA LYS A 204 22.80 -8.54 -0.49
C LYS A 204 22.31 -9.79 0.24
N LYS A 205 23.09 -10.30 1.20
CA LYS A 205 22.64 -11.40 2.07
C LYS A 205 21.42 -10.98 2.86
N ASP A 206 21.48 -9.83 3.50
CA ASP A 206 20.38 -9.24 4.22
C ASP A 206 19.12 -9.10 3.33
N LEU A 207 19.29 -8.66 2.09
CA LEU A 207 18.19 -8.51 1.14
C LEU A 207 17.56 -9.87 0.81
N VAL A 208 18.38 -10.88 0.51
CA VAL A 208 17.91 -12.25 0.24
C VAL A 208 17.12 -12.78 1.43
N ASP A 209 17.67 -12.68 2.65
CA ASP A 209 17.00 -13.17 3.87
C ASP A 209 15.64 -12.49 4.12
N ARG A 210 15.53 -11.19 3.80
CA ARG A 210 14.28 -10.46 3.91
C ARG A 210 13.26 -10.87 2.86
N VAL A 211 13.70 -11.03 1.62
CA VAL A 211 12.82 -11.50 0.55
C VAL A 211 12.34 -12.92 0.85
N GLU A 212 13.22 -13.83 1.28
CA GLU A 212 12.85 -15.18 1.71
C GLU A 212 11.80 -15.15 2.85
N ARG A 213 12.04 -14.34 3.86
CA ARG A 213 11.08 -14.17 4.97
C ARG A 213 9.73 -13.61 4.49
N SER A 214 9.74 -12.73 3.50
CA SER A 214 8.54 -12.16 2.92
C SER A 214 7.74 -13.22 2.16
N ILE A 215 8.37 -13.99 1.28
CA ILE A 215 7.69 -15.00 0.44
C ILE A 215 7.18 -16.21 1.24
N MET A 216 7.64 -16.41 2.47
CA MET A 216 7.11 -17.44 3.38
C MET A 216 5.78 -17.05 4.02
N LYS A 217 5.37 -15.80 3.93
CA LYS A 217 4.11 -15.29 4.50
C LYS A 217 2.99 -15.30 3.44
N PHE A 218 1.77 -15.06 3.89
CA PHE A 218 0.67 -14.80 2.98
C PHE A 218 0.86 -13.45 2.30
N GLY A 219 0.65 -13.40 0.99
CA GLY A 219 0.69 -12.17 0.21
C GLY A 219 -0.65 -11.45 0.23
N PHE A 220 -0.57 -10.14 0.22
CA PHE A 220 -1.72 -9.27 0.07
C PHE A 220 -1.43 -8.22 -0.99
N ASP A 221 -2.42 -7.97 -1.85
CA ASP A 221 -2.42 -6.78 -2.68
C ASP A 221 -2.83 -5.60 -1.79
N VAL A 222 -2.01 -4.58 -1.75
CA VAL A 222 -2.23 -3.41 -0.91
C VAL A 222 -2.25 -2.15 -1.76
N GLY A 223 -3.27 -1.33 -1.56
CA GLY A 223 -3.34 0.03 -2.11
C GLY A 223 -3.43 1.03 -0.98
N ILE A 224 -2.64 2.10 -1.04
CA ILE A 224 -2.68 3.19 -0.04
C ILE A 224 -3.14 4.46 -0.75
N ARG A 225 -4.22 5.05 -0.25
CA ARG A 225 -4.77 6.30 -0.75
C ARG A 225 -4.87 7.31 0.38
N VAL A 226 -4.46 8.53 0.09
CA VAL A 226 -4.49 9.64 1.04
C VAL A 226 -5.34 10.76 0.45
N VAL A 227 -6.22 11.33 1.26
CA VAL A 227 -7.06 12.47 0.91
C VAL A 227 -6.91 13.52 2.01
N TYR A 228 -6.40 14.69 1.64
CA TYR A 228 -6.43 15.89 2.45
C TYR A 228 -7.60 16.76 1.99
N TYR A 229 -8.47 17.10 2.90
CA TYR A 229 -9.70 17.84 2.64
C TYR A 229 -9.84 18.96 3.64
N ALA A 230 -9.88 20.20 3.18
CA ALA A 230 -9.94 21.33 4.07
C ALA A 230 -10.77 22.48 3.52
N LYS A 231 -11.27 23.32 4.41
CA LYS A 231 -11.85 24.59 4.00
C LYS A 231 -10.82 25.42 3.25
N LYS A 232 -11.25 26.11 2.21
CA LYS A 232 -10.36 26.88 1.31
C LYS A 232 -9.46 27.86 2.04
N GLU A 233 -9.93 28.45 3.12
CA GLU A 233 -9.18 29.38 3.99
C GLU A 233 -8.01 28.73 4.74
N ASN A 234 -8.13 27.42 5.03
CA ASN A 234 -7.12 26.65 5.78
C ASN A 234 -6.33 25.71 4.87
N PHE A 235 -6.72 25.60 3.60
CA PHE A 235 -6.15 24.64 2.68
C PHE A 235 -4.67 24.94 2.36
N ASN A 236 -3.80 24.02 2.72
CA ASN A 236 -2.39 24.05 2.34
C ASN A 236 -2.05 22.80 1.53
N GLY A 237 -2.27 22.89 0.22
CA GLY A 237 -2.08 21.77 -0.69
C GLY A 237 -0.65 21.21 -0.75
N GLY A 238 0.37 21.98 -0.34
CA GLY A 238 1.76 21.52 -0.33
C GLY A 238 2.15 20.78 0.95
N ARG A 239 1.50 21.11 2.06
CA ARG A 239 1.85 20.60 3.39
C ARG A 239 1.62 19.09 3.51
N CYS A 240 0.40 18.66 3.28
CA CYS A 240 -0.01 17.29 3.56
C CYS A 240 0.78 16.21 2.79
N PRO A 241 0.98 16.29 1.45
CA PRO A 241 1.75 15.27 0.75
C PRO A 241 3.20 15.19 1.21
N SER A 242 3.83 16.33 1.51
CA SER A 242 5.22 16.35 1.99
C SER A 242 5.35 15.74 3.38
N GLU A 243 4.44 16.06 4.29
CA GLU A 243 4.45 15.54 5.66
C GLU A 243 4.12 14.05 5.70
N VAL A 244 3.09 13.59 4.97
CA VAL A 244 2.76 12.16 4.86
C VAL A 244 3.91 11.37 4.23
N THR A 245 4.46 11.86 3.12
CA THR A 245 5.60 11.19 2.47
C THR A 245 6.82 11.15 3.40
N SER A 246 7.06 12.20 4.17
CA SER A 246 8.15 12.25 5.16
C SER A 246 7.92 11.23 6.28
N ALA A 247 6.71 11.14 6.81
CA ALA A 247 6.35 10.14 7.82
C ALA A 247 6.53 8.71 7.29
N MET A 248 6.18 8.45 6.03
CA MET A 248 6.34 7.13 5.42
C MET A 248 7.78 6.74 5.11
N ARG A 249 8.72 7.69 5.06
CA ARG A 249 10.15 7.40 4.78
C ARG A 249 10.80 6.51 5.82
N GLN A 250 10.30 6.46 7.05
CA GLN A 250 10.86 5.57 8.06
C GLN A 250 10.66 4.07 7.77
N PHE A 251 9.66 3.73 6.93
CA PHE A 251 9.49 2.37 6.43
C PHE A 251 10.52 1.98 5.35
N ALA A 252 11.35 2.92 4.92
CA ALA A 252 12.47 2.72 4.02
C ALA A 252 13.82 2.81 4.77
N ALA A 253 14.92 2.41 4.12
CA ALA A 253 16.26 2.69 4.62
C ALA A 253 16.91 3.79 3.75
N PRO A 254 17.50 4.81 4.35
CA PRO A 254 17.90 6.03 3.65
C PRO A 254 18.96 5.87 2.54
N LYS A 255 19.72 4.81 2.49
CA LYS A 255 20.79 4.58 1.49
C LYS A 255 21.00 3.10 1.15
N SER A 256 20.21 2.21 1.71
CA SER A 256 20.37 0.77 1.50
C SER A 256 19.49 0.30 0.36
N ALA A 257 20.07 -0.45 -0.57
CA ALA A 257 19.32 -1.18 -1.58
C ALA A 257 18.40 -2.26 -0.97
N SER A 258 18.52 -2.53 0.34
CA SER A 258 17.93 -3.65 1.04
C SER A 258 16.45 -3.47 1.40
N TYR A 259 15.89 -2.27 1.28
CA TYR A 259 14.47 -1.99 1.54
C TYR A 259 13.83 -1.26 0.38
N ASN A 260 12.55 -1.50 0.22
CA ASN A 260 11.70 -0.70 -0.63
C ASN A 260 11.27 0.58 0.09
N SER A 261 10.68 1.51 -0.64
CA SER A 261 10.11 2.73 -0.11
C SER A 261 8.71 2.94 -0.67
N LEU A 262 7.91 3.68 0.08
CA LEU A 262 6.60 4.12 -0.39
C LEU A 262 6.77 5.48 -1.06
N ALA A 263 6.52 5.52 -2.36
CA ALA A 263 6.57 6.74 -3.18
C ALA A 263 5.15 7.22 -3.50
N MET A 264 5.00 8.53 -3.59
CA MET A 264 3.76 9.14 -4.04
C MET A 264 3.52 8.82 -5.53
N ASN A 265 2.30 8.43 -5.84
CA ASN A 265 1.82 8.12 -7.18
C ASN A 265 0.44 8.74 -7.38
N ALA A 266 0.07 9.01 -8.63
CA ALA A 266 -1.26 9.53 -8.99
C ALA A 266 -1.71 10.75 -8.16
N ASP A 267 -0.81 11.74 -7.97
CA ASP A 267 -1.15 13.01 -7.33
C ASP A 267 -2.16 13.79 -8.17
N THR A 268 -3.20 14.29 -7.53
CA THR A 268 -4.24 15.08 -8.18
C THR A 268 -3.86 16.55 -8.37
N PHE A 269 -2.76 16.98 -7.80
CA PHE A 269 -2.24 18.31 -8.00
C PHE A 269 -1.32 18.29 -9.23
N THR A 270 -1.67 19.00 -10.29
CA THR A 270 -0.77 19.19 -11.40
C THR A 270 0.46 19.94 -10.89
N ASN A 271 1.62 19.31 -11.03
CA ASN A 271 2.87 19.97 -10.69
C ASN A 271 2.98 21.25 -11.55
N GLY A 272 3.37 22.36 -10.95
CA GLY A 272 3.46 23.67 -11.58
C GLY A 272 4.46 23.79 -12.76
N LEU A 273 4.70 22.68 -13.46
CA LEU A 273 5.38 22.57 -14.73
C LEU A 273 4.41 22.62 -15.92
N ASP A 274 3.09 22.50 -15.65
CA ASP A 274 2.09 22.68 -16.69
C ASP A 274 1.94 24.17 -16.97
N PHE A 275 2.20 24.54 -18.22
CA PHE A 275 1.96 25.91 -18.65
C PHE A 275 0.49 26.26 -18.45
N PRO A 276 0.13 27.53 -18.13
CA PRO A 276 -1.25 27.95 -17.85
C PRO A 276 -2.29 27.55 -18.92
N TRP A 277 -1.87 27.34 -20.16
CA TRP A 277 -2.73 26.89 -21.26
C TRP A 277 -2.96 25.37 -21.29
N GLN A 278 -2.22 24.58 -20.52
CA GLN A 278 -2.38 23.11 -20.47
C GLN A 278 -3.49 22.68 -19.54
N ASP A 279 -3.75 23.47 -18.49
CA ASP A 279 -4.88 23.25 -17.60
C ASP A 279 -5.63 24.56 -17.31
N TRP A 280 -6.43 24.98 -18.30
CA TRP A 280 -7.23 26.18 -18.19
C TRP A 280 -8.17 26.13 -16.98
N ASN A 281 -8.05 27.09 -16.07
CA ASN A 281 -8.80 27.15 -14.81
C ASN A 281 -8.66 25.92 -13.91
N ASN A 282 -7.55 25.18 -13.95
CA ASN A 282 -7.31 23.97 -13.14
C ASN A 282 -8.37 22.87 -13.32
N MET A 283 -9.02 22.84 -14.48
CA MET A 283 -10.13 21.90 -14.73
C MET A 283 -9.71 20.43 -14.68
N ARG A 284 -8.48 20.12 -15.13
CA ARG A 284 -7.93 18.74 -15.05
C ARG A 284 -7.67 18.34 -13.61
N ALA A 285 -7.04 19.23 -12.86
CA ALA A 285 -6.76 19.03 -11.43
C ALA A 285 -8.07 18.81 -10.67
N TYR A 286 -9.05 19.66 -10.85
CA TYR A 286 -10.37 19.51 -10.21
C TYR A 286 -11.08 18.21 -10.59
N LYS A 287 -11.03 17.82 -11.86
CA LYS A 287 -11.62 16.54 -12.30
C LYS A 287 -10.91 15.35 -11.67
N ALA A 288 -9.59 15.39 -11.57
CA ALA A 288 -8.79 14.35 -10.91
C ALA A 288 -9.10 14.29 -9.40
N GLN A 289 -9.16 15.42 -8.71
CA GLN A 289 -9.51 15.55 -7.30
C GLN A 289 -10.89 14.96 -7.02
N LYS A 290 -11.90 15.39 -7.79
CA LYS A 290 -13.28 14.89 -7.67
C LYS A 290 -13.33 13.38 -7.85
N LYS A 291 -12.68 12.88 -8.89
CA LYS A 291 -12.64 11.44 -9.17
C LYS A 291 -11.97 10.67 -8.02
N MET A 292 -10.84 11.15 -7.51
CA MET A 292 -10.13 10.51 -6.40
C MET A 292 -10.94 10.53 -5.12
N PHE A 293 -11.59 11.65 -4.82
CA PHE A 293 -12.52 11.78 -3.69
C PHE A 293 -13.68 10.78 -3.80
N GLU A 294 -14.32 10.68 -4.96
CA GLU A 294 -15.40 9.72 -5.20
C GLU A 294 -14.92 8.26 -5.05
N LEU A 295 -13.72 7.95 -5.54
CA LEU A 295 -13.12 6.63 -5.40
C LEU A 295 -12.81 6.31 -3.94
N TYR A 296 -12.39 7.30 -3.16
CA TYR A 296 -12.20 7.15 -1.73
C TYR A 296 -13.51 6.80 -1.03
N VAL A 297 -14.55 7.59 -1.25
CA VAL A 297 -15.89 7.39 -0.65
C VAL A 297 -16.46 6.01 -1.03
N LYS A 298 -16.27 5.60 -2.27
CA LYS A 298 -16.71 4.28 -2.77
C LYS A 298 -15.83 3.13 -2.27
N ARG A 299 -14.68 3.40 -1.67
CA ARG A 299 -13.65 2.41 -1.32
C ARG A 299 -13.25 1.55 -2.53
N ALA A 300 -13.13 2.21 -3.68
CA ALA A 300 -12.68 1.54 -4.90
C ALA A 300 -11.21 1.14 -4.77
N TYR A 301 -10.90 -0.12 -5.07
CA TYR A 301 -9.59 -0.72 -4.82
C TYR A 301 -8.43 -0.04 -5.54
N TYR A 302 -8.61 0.45 -6.74
CA TYR A 302 -7.51 1.06 -7.50
C TYR A 302 -7.98 2.23 -8.36
N TYR A 303 -7.15 3.26 -8.40
CA TYR A 303 -7.24 4.29 -9.43
C TYR A 303 -6.36 3.83 -10.59
N PRO A 304 -6.92 3.48 -11.74
CA PRO A 304 -6.09 3.18 -12.89
C PRO A 304 -5.25 4.43 -13.17
N PRO A 305 -3.91 4.30 -13.33
CA PRO A 305 -3.09 5.43 -13.73
C PRO A 305 -3.74 6.05 -14.96
N ALA A 306 -3.75 7.38 -15.02
CA ALA A 306 -4.23 8.06 -16.20
C ALA A 306 -3.44 7.45 -17.37
N THR A 307 -4.10 6.64 -18.17
CA THR A 307 -3.49 6.12 -19.38
C THR A 307 -3.11 7.34 -20.18
N SER A 308 -1.82 7.64 -20.23
CA SER A 308 -1.32 8.47 -21.30
C SER A 308 -1.70 7.71 -22.56
N LYS A 309 -2.77 8.14 -23.21
CA LYS A 309 -2.97 7.78 -24.60
C LYS A 309 -1.72 8.26 -25.31
N LYS A 310 -0.85 7.31 -25.60
CA LYS A 310 0.07 7.47 -26.71
C LYS A 310 -0.82 7.36 -27.94
N ASP A 311 -1.23 8.49 -28.46
CA ASP A 311 -1.55 8.63 -29.86
C ASP A 311 -0.24 8.73 -30.63
#